data_be3b94dd351ebf9f425d9e35a8088297
#
_entry.id   be3b94dd351ebf9f425d9e35a8088297
#
_cell.length_a   1.000
_cell.length_b   1.000
_cell.length_c   1.000
_cell.angle_alpha   90.00
_cell.angle_beta   90.00
_cell.angle_gamma   90.00
#
_symmetry.space_group_name_H-M   'P 1'
#
loop_
_entity.id
_entity.type
_entity.pdbx_description
1 polymer ?
#
loop_
_entity_poly.entity_id
_entity_poly.type
_entity_poly.pdbx_seq_one_letter_code
_entity_poly.pdbx_strand_id
1 'polypeptide(L)'
;METTPQDSVDKFLAWAEHDRNRSEHTMARYRAVLGQLQDPGTATRDDVEAWWATRLHMSPSTRANELACLRAFYKYAIRFDVRPDDPTGRLDAPAIPNRLPRPIAESELTRLFAATEDAPELRRAVALGAYGGMRVSEAAALDWSNVNQEARRMFIRGKGGKERAFGLSPVLLDKILPDTGGNVVTAGGAPISAATLQRRVNRLIDRCGIEHTFHDLRKRAATLSIARTGDVYAVAKAFGWSSIETASTYAAVSDESLDAIANAVI
;
A
#
# COMPACT_ATOMS: atom_id res chain seq x y z
N MET A 1 21.52 36.44 -2.10
CA MET A 1 20.51 36.20 -1.05
C MET A 1 20.88 34.89 -0.39
N GLU A 2 21.37 34.91 0.81
CA GLU A 2 21.63 33.66 1.55
C GLU A 2 20.31 32.96 1.80
N THR A 3 20.19 31.78 1.25
CA THR A 3 19.01 30.90 1.46
C THR A 3 19.09 30.38 2.90
N THR A 4 18.09 30.68 3.71
CA THR A 4 18.06 30.16 5.08
C THR A 4 17.87 28.61 5.01
N PRO A 5 18.36 27.87 5.99
CA PRO A 5 18.29 26.41 6.03
C PRO A 5 16.89 25.85 5.81
N GLN A 6 15.90 26.44 6.46
CA GLN A 6 14.48 26.07 6.32
C GLN A 6 13.95 26.31 4.90
N ASP A 7 14.46 27.36 4.21
CA ASP A 7 14.05 27.71 2.85
C ASP A 7 14.38 26.60 1.83
N SER A 8 15.46 25.84 2.01
CA SER A 8 15.83 24.73 1.11
C SER A 8 14.89 23.55 1.21
N VAL A 9 14.44 23.20 2.41
CA VAL A 9 13.47 22.12 2.64
C VAL A 9 12.10 22.53 2.12
N ASP A 10 11.66 23.76 2.36
CA ASP A 10 10.37 24.26 1.91
C ASP A 10 10.31 24.32 0.37
N LYS A 11 11.39 24.74 -0.29
CA LYS A 11 11.51 24.71 -1.76
C LYS A 11 11.47 23.28 -2.31
N PHE A 12 12.16 22.33 -1.66
CA PHE A 12 12.06 20.91 -2.03
C PHE A 12 10.64 20.38 -1.90
N LEU A 13 9.97 20.70 -0.78
CA LEU A 13 8.60 20.26 -0.56
C LEU A 13 7.66 20.84 -1.62
N ALA A 14 7.76 22.13 -1.92
CA ALA A 14 6.96 22.76 -2.97
C ALA A 14 7.21 22.11 -4.35
N TRP A 15 8.48 21.88 -4.71
CA TRP A 15 8.82 21.18 -5.94
C TRP A 15 8.30 19.75 -5.97
N ALA A 16 8.43 19.00 -4.88
CA ALA A 16 7.94 17.63 -4.80
C ALA A 16 6.41 17.55 -4.95
N GLU A 17 5.69 18.52 -4.40
CA GLU A 17 4.23 18.63 -4.47
C GLU A 17 3.77 19.04 -5.87
N HIS A 18 4.28 20.15 -6.40
CA HIS A 18 3.77 20.77 -7.63
C HIS A 18 4.38 20.18 -8.90
N ASP A 19 5.71 20.07 -8.97
CA ASP A 19 6.38 19.58 -10.19
C ASP A 19 6.42 18.06 -10.29
N ARG A 20 6.47 17.35 -9.13
CA ARG A 20 6.53 15.89 -9.10
C ARG A 20 5.20 15.23 -8.74
N ASN A 21 4.18 16.01 -8.46
CA ASN A 21 2.83 15.57 -8.10
C ASN A 21 2.85 14.43 -7.04
N ARG A 22 3.66 14.62 -5.99
CA ARG A 22 3.77 13.64 -4.91
C ARG A 22 2.51 13.67 -4.06
N SER A 23 2.05 12.48 -3.65
CA SER A 23 0.87 12.36 -2.80
C SER A 23 1.10 13.00 -1.42
N GLU A 24 0.03 13.47 -0.80
CA GLU A 24 0.05 14.04 0.57
C GLU A 24 0.76 13.10 1.58
N HIS A 25 0.53 11.78 1.47
CA HIS A 25 1.22 10.79 2.30
C HIS A 25 2.74 10.82 2.09
N THR A 26 3.21 10.98 0.85
CA THR A 26 4.64 11.13 0.55
C THR A 26 5.18 12.45 1.10
N MET A 27 4.39 13.52 0.98
CA MET A 27 4.75 14.83 1.51
C MET A 27 4.87 14.83 3.04
N ALA A 28 3.89 14.20 3.72
CA ALA A 28 3.94 14.03 5.17
C ALA A 28 5.20 13.25 5.62
N ARG A 29 5.58 12.22 4.86
CA ARG A 29 6.81 11.45 5.14
C ARG A 29 8.07 12.27 4.92
N TYR A 30 8.16 13.06 3.84
CA TYR A 30 9.29 13.96 3.63
C TYR A 30 9.43 14.96 4.78
N ARG A 31 8.33 15.63 5.19
CA ARG A 31 8.34 16.54 6.33
C ARG A 31 8.81 15.86 7.61
N ALA A 32 8.28 14.67 7.89
CA ALA A 32 8.63 13.93 9.10
C ALA A 32 10.10 13.50 9.14
N VAL A 33 10.67 13.07 8.02
CA VAL A 33 12.07 12.61 7.97
C VAL A 33 13.04 13.80 7.97
N LEU A 34 12.79 14.81 7.12
CA LEU A 34 13.65 15.99 7.02
C LEU A 34 13.63 16.84 8.30
N GLY A 35 12.50 16.92 8.98
CA GLY A 35 12.37 17.61 10.27
C GLY A 35 13.12 16.96 11.44
N GLN A 36 13.73 15.79 11.24
CA GLN A 36 14.56 15.12 12.26
C GLN A 36 16.03 15.53 12.20
N LEU A 37 16.46 16.13 11.11
CA LEU A 37 17.76 16.78 10.99
C LEU A 37 17.60 18.25 11.34
N GLN A 38 18.56 18.81 12.08
CA GLN A 38 18.52 20.20 12.50
C GLN A 38 18.48 21.15 11.28
N ASP A 39 19.26 20.85 10.26
CA ASP A 39 19.28 21.54 8.98
C ASP A 39 19.73 20.59 7.86
N PRO A 40 18.81 19.98 7.12
CA PRO A 40 19.18 19.10 6.01
C PRO A 40 20.00 19.80 4.91
N GLY A 41 19.81 21.11 4.71
CA GLY A 41 20.49 21.88 3.66
C GLY A 41 21.99 22.02 3.90
N THR A 42 22.41 22.15 5.15
CA THR A 42 23.82 22.33 5.57
C THR A 42 24.40 21.13 6.31
N ALA A 43 23.57 20.11 6.61
CA ALA A 43 23.99 18.92 7.33
C ALA A 43 25.25 18.30 6.71
N THR A 44 26.25 18.08 7.55
CA THR A 44 27.48 17.39 7.17
C THR A 44 27.24 15.88 7.05
N ARG A 45 28.25 15.19 6.54
CA ARG A 45 28.23 13.73 6.53
C ARG A 45 28.12 13.15 7.94
N ASP A 46 28.86 13.71 8.89
CA ASP A 46 28.87 13.25 10.27
C ASP A 46 27.50 13.44 10.93
N ASP A 47 26.79 14.54 10.63
CA ASP A 47 25.43 14.78 11.12
C ASP A 47 24.44 13.72 10.60
N VAL A 48 24.56 13.36 9.32
CA VAL A 48 23.71 12.35 8.69
C VAL A 48 24.07 10.95 9.19
N GLU A 49 25.34 10.63 9.39
CA GLU A 49 25.77 9.36 9.97
C GLU A 49 25.31 9.23 11.43
N ALA A 50 25.41 10.32 12.23
CA ALA A 50 24.89 10.36 13.60
C ALA A 50 23.38 10.15 13.63
N TRP A 51 22.62 10.86 12.76
CA TRP A 51 21.19 10.64 12.60
C TRP A 51 20.88 9.18 12.22
N TRP A 52 21.61 8.60 11.26
CA TRP A 52 21.41 7.21 10.83
C TRP A 52 21.64 6.20 11.95
N ALA A 53 22.65 6.42 12.79
CA ALA A 53 22.92 5.57 13.95
C ALA A 53 21.75 5.50 14.93
N THR A 54 20.98 6.59 15.08
CA THR A 54 19.78 6.58 15.93
C THR A 54 18.65 5.71 15.37
N ARG A 55 18.73 5.25 14.12
CA ARG A 55 17.69 4.44 13.42
C ARG A 55 17.92 2.93 13.50
N LEU A 56 19.01 2.48 14.08
CA LEU A 56 19.40 1.05 14.11
C LEU A 56 18.37 0.14 14.78
N HIS A 57 17.55 0.68 15.69
CA HIS A 57 16.45 -0.04 16.34
C HIS A 57 15.20 -0.22 15.47
N MET A 58 15.10 0.49 14.34
CA MET A 58 13.95 0.43 13.45
C MET A 58 14.03 -0.75 12.48
N SER A 59 12.87 -1.14 11.91
CA SER A 59 12.82 -2.20 10.90
C SER A 59 13.64 -1.83 9.65
N PRO A 60 14.23 -2.83 8.95
CA PRO A 60 14.96 -2.58 7.71
C PRO A 60 14.17 -1.78 6.67
N SER A 61 12.88 -2.06 6.53
CA SER A 61 12.01 -1.35 5.57
C SER A 61 11.77 0.11 5.98
N THR A 62 11.62 0.41 7.26
CA THR A 62 11.50 1.78 7.76
C THR A 62 12.78 2.56 7.47
N ARG A 63 13.93 1.99 7.81
CA ARG A 63 15.25 2.59 7.57
C ARG A 63 15.48 2.86 6.08
N ALA A 64 15.22 1.88 5.21
CA ALA A 64 15.36 2.06 3.77
C ALA A 64 14.45 3.19 3.23
N ASN A 65 13.21 3.29 3.73
CA ASN A 65 12.29 4.34 3.34
C ASN A 65 12.73 5.73 3.83
N GLU A 66 13.26 5.84 5.05
CA GLU A 66 13.77 7.10 5.58
C GLU A 66 15.02 7.57 4.81
N LEU A 67 15.95 6.65 4.53
CA LEU A 67 17.12 6.95 3.69
C LEU A 67 16.73 7.40 2.28
N ALA A 68 15.71 6.76 1.69
CA ALA A 68 15.18 7.18 0.39
C ALA A 68 14.58 8.60 0.41
N CYS A 69 13.99 9.01 1.53
CA CYS A 69 13.50 10.39 1.69
C CYS A 69 14.66 11.41 1.72
N LEU A 70 15.72 11.14 2.49
CA LEU A 70 16.91 11.99 2.50
C LEU A 70 17.58 12.08 1.13
N ARG A 71 17.78 10.95 0.47
CA ARG A 71 18.36 10.89 -0.89
C ARG A 71 17.52 11.66 -1.91
N ALA A 72 16.19 11.65 -1.76
CA ALA A 72 15.32 12.45 -2.63
C ALA A 72 15.55 13.95 -2.45
N PHE A 73 15.74 14.42 -1.19
CA PHE A 73 16.08 15.81 -0.88
C PHE A 73 17.47 16.16 -1.41
N TYR A 74 18.50 15.38 -1.14
CA TYR A 74 19.87 15.69 -1.60
C TYR A 74 20.00 15.65 -3.12
N LYS A 75 19.30 14.73 -3.80
CA LYS A 75 19.22 14.74 -5.25
C LYS A 75 18.57 16.02 -5.81
N TYR A 76 17.55 16.53 -5.14
CA TYR A 76 16.99 17.84 -5.45
C TYR A 76 18.00 18.97 -5.19
N ALA A 77 18.63 18.96 -4.02
CA ALA A 77 19.55 20.00 -3.59
C ALA A 77 20.76 20.14 -4.55
N ILE A 78 21.32 19.01 -5.01
CA ILE A 78 22.37 19.01 -6.01
C ILE A 78 21.85 19.51 -7.37
N ARG A 79 20.68 19.05 -7.80
CA ARG A 79 20.09 19.44 -9.09
C ARG A 79 19.81 20.93 -9.22
N PHE A 80 19.50 21.60 -8.12
CA PHE A 80 19.14 23.02 -8.06
C PHE A 80 20.22 23.88 -7.40
N ASP A 81 21.46 23.40 -7.38
CA ASP A 81 22.65 24.10 -6.86
C ASP A 81 22.51 24.62 -5.43
N VAL A 82 21.70 23.97 -4.61
CA VAL A 82 21.57 24.27 -3.17
C VAL A 82 22.80 23.80 -2.42
N ARG A 83 23.37 22.67 -2.83
CA ARG A 83 24.63 22.12 -2.32
C ARG A 83 25.30 21.22 -3.37
N PRO A 84 26.65 21.07 -3.29
CA PRO A 84 27.40 20.34 -4.31
C PRO A 84 27.44 18.81 -4.09
N ASP A 85 27.08 18.29 -2.89
CA ASP A 85 27.34 16.89 -2.48
C ASP A 85 26.11 16.22 -1.87
N ASP A 86 26.14 14.88 -1.80
CA ASP A 86 25.18 14.04 -1.09
C ASP A 86 25.83 13.44 0.16
N PRO A 87 25.50 13.92 1.37
CA PRO A 87 26.08 13.39 2.60
C PRO A 87 25.61 11.96 2.93
N THR A 88 24.57 11.42 2.23
CA THR A 88 24.13 10.03 2.40
C THR A 88 24.97 9.03 1.61
N GLY A 89 25.97 9.47 0.85
CA GLY A 89 26.71 8.63 -0.11
C GLY A 89 27.40 7.40 0.47
N ARG A 90 27.72 7.40 1.78
CA ARG A 90 28.31 6.24 2.48
C ARG A 90 27.29 5.35 3.19
N LEU A 91 26.01 5.75 3.21
CA LEU A 91 24.98 4.95 3.87
C LEU A 91 24.43 3.91 2.92
N ASP A 92 24.47 2.65 3.33
CA ASP A 92 23.82 1.58 2.60
C ASP A 92 22.39 1.37 3.07
N ALA A 93 21.47 1.21 2.10
CA ALA A 93 20.12 0.78 2.42
C ALA A 93 20.16 -0.65 2.97
N PRO A 94 19.51 -0.92 4.12
CA PRO A 94 19.50 -2.26 4.66
C PRO A 94 18.79 -3.23 3.71
N ALA A 95 19.31 -4.45 3.61
CA ALA A 95 18.64 -5.51 2.86
C ALA A 95 17.28 -5.81 3.52
N ILE A 96 16.22 -5.78 2.71
CA ILE A 96 14.88 -6.14 3.14
C ILE A 96 14.68 -7.62 2.79
N PRO A 97 14.53 -8.53 3.79
CA PRO A 97 14.28 -9.92 3.50
C PRO A 97 13.03 -10.11 2.64
N ASN A 98 13.17 -10.81 1.52
CA ASN A 98 12.02 -11.19 0.72
C ASN A 98 11.27 -12.31 1.46
N ARG A 99 10.16 -11.94 2.10
CA ARG A 99 9.30 -12.90 2.78
C ARG A 99 8.22 -13.37 1.81
N LEU A 100 8.06 -14.69 1.72
CA LEU A 100 6.94 -15.26 0.97
C LEU A 100 5.62 -14.72 1.53
N PRO A 101 4.67 -14.35 0.68
CA PRO A 101 3.35 -13.95 1.13
C PRO A 101 2.69 -15.09 1.93
N ARG A 102 2.14 -14.75 3.08
CA ARG A 102 1.28 -15.66 3.85
C ARG A 102 -0.16 -15.16 3.69
N PRO A 103 -0.94 -15.73 2.78
CA PRO A 103 -2.33 -15.33 2.63
C PRO A 103 -3.15 -15.74 3.84
N ILE A 104 -4.17 -14.95 4.18
CA ILE A 104 -5.15 -15.29 5.21
C ILE A 104 -5.82 -16.62 4.83
N ALA A 105 -5.84 -17.58 5.76
CA ALA A 105 -6.45 -18.88 5.54
C ALA A 105 -7.99 -18.76 5.43
N GLU A 106 -8.62 -19.73 4.78
CA GLU A 106 -10.09 -19.74 4.62
C GLU A 106 -10.82 -19.76 5.96
N SER A 107 -10.32 -20.54 6.92
CA SER A 107 -10.88 -20.61 8.27
C SER A 107 -10.78 -19.27 9.02
N GLU A 108 -9.68 -18.53 8.83
CA GLU A 108 -9.50 -17.20 9.40
C GLU A 108 -10.44 -16.18 8.76
N LEU A 109 -10.58 -16.24 7.43
CA LEU A 109 -11.52 -15.38 6.71
C LEU A 109 -12.97 -15.65 7.13
N THR A 110 -13.35 -16.91 7.34
CA THR A 110 -14.67 -17.30 7.84
C THR A 110 -14.93 -16.69 9.23
N ARG A 111 -13.95 -16.80 10.16
CA ARG A 111 -14.05 -16.16 11.49
C ARG A 111 -14.19 -14.64 11.38
N LEU A 112 -13.43 -14.04 10.46
CA LEU A 112 -13.47 -12.60 10.25
C LEU A 112 -14.84 -12.15 9.75
N PHE A 113 -15.46 -12.88 8.81
CA PHE A 113 -16.83 -12.60 8.36
C PHE A 113 -17.88 -12.80 9.44
N ALA A 114 -17.77 -13.83 10.27
CA ALA A 114 -18.67 -14.04 11.40
C ALA A 114 -18.59 -12.86 12.39
N ALA A 115 -17.39 -12.31 12.64
CA ALA A 115 -17.22 -11.14 13.51
C ALA A 115 -17.75 -9.82 12.90
N THR A 116 -18.30 -9.84 11.69
CA THR A 116 -18.90 -8.67 11.04
C THR A 116 -20.43 -8.72 10.96
N GLU A 117 -21.08 -9.63 11.66
CA GLU A 117 -22.56 -9.80 11.59
C GLU A 117 -23.30 -8.51 11.88
N ASP A 118 -22.89 -7.80 12.94
CA ASP A 118 -23.50 -6.53 13.37
C ASP A 118 -22.76 -5.29 12.81
N ALA A 119 -21.88 -5.47 11.82
CA ALA A 119 -21.05 -4.38 11.26
C ALA A 119 -20.97 -4.47 9.73
N PRO A 120 -22.10 -4.19 9.03
CA PRO A 120 -22.18 -4.37 7.57
C PRO A 120 -21.13 -3.55 6.80
N GLU A 121 -20.74 -2.39 7.30
CA GLU A 121 -19.67 -1.58 6.72
C GLU A 121 -18.29 -2.26 6.79
N LEU A 122 -17.98 -2.98 7.87
CA LEU A 122 -16.74 -3.75 7.99
C LEU A 122 -16.81 -5.02 7.13
N ARG A 123 -17.97 -5.66 7.06
CA ARG A 123 -18.21 -6.80 6.15
C ARG A 123 -17.93 -6.43 4.71
N ARG A 124 -18.45 -5.28 4.23
CA ARG A 124 -18.17 -4.77 2.89
C ARG A 124 -16.69 -4.52 2.67
N ALA A 125 -16.02 -3.87 3.63
CA ALA A 125 -14.59 -3.59 3.55
C ALA A 125 -13.75 -4.86 3.47
N VAL A 126 -14.02 -5.86 4.32
CA VAL A 126 -13.36 -7.17 4.29
C VAL A 126 -13.59 -7.86 2.95
N ALA A 127 -14.82 -7.85 2.41
CA ALA A 127 -15.16 -8.45 1.14
C ALA A 127 -14.43 -7.78 -0.04
N LEU A 128 -14.38 -6.45 -0.07
CA LEU A 128 -13.65 -5.70 -1.09
C LEU A 128 -12.15 -6.00 -1.05
N GLY A 129 -11.57 -6.21 0.14
CA GLY A 129 -10.18 -6.64 0.29
C GLY A 129 -9.97 -8.09 -0.17
N ALA A 130 -10.77 -9.03 0.38
CA ALA A 130 -10.55 -10.47 0.25
C ALA A 130 -10.97 -11.06 -1.11
N TYR A 131 -12.02 -10.51 -1.72
CA TYR A 131 -12.58 -10.99 -3.00
C TYR A 131 -12.41 -9.97 -4.13
N GLY A 132 -12.42 -8.66 -3.82
CA GLY A 132 -12.20 -7.60 -4.79
C GLY A 132 -10.74 -7.19 -4.94
N GLY A 133 -9.86 -7.67 -4.07
CA GLY A 133 -8.44 -7.35 -4.11
C GLY A 133 -8.13 -5.85 -4.02
N MET A 134 -9.00 -5.05 -3.42
CA MET A 134 -8.86 -3.61 -3.35
C MET A 134 -7.81 -3.17 -2.33
N ARG A 135 -7.13 -2.04 -2.61
CA ARG A 135 -6.39 -1.32 -1.58
C ARG A 135 -7.37 -0.66 -0.62
N VAL A 136 -6.95 -0.43 0.61
CA VAL A 136 -7.82 0.22 1.62
C VAL A 136 -8.33 1.59 1.15
N SER A 137 -7.51 2.37 0.45
CA SER A 137 -7.90 3.66 -0.11
C SER A 137 -8.93 3.52 -1.24
N GLU A 138 -8.83 2.48 -2.05
CA GLU A 138 -9.78 2.15 -3.11
C GLU A 138 -11.13 1.69 -2.51
N ALA A 139 -11.08 0.85 -1.48
CA ALA A 139 -12.28 0.38 -0.78
C ALA A 139 -13.02 1.52 -0.06
N ALA A 140 -12.26 2.45 0.56
CA ALA A 140 -12.84 3.63 1.22
C ALA A 140 -13.48 4.62 0.25
N ALA A 141 -12.95 4.70 -0.98
CA ALA A 141 -13.40 5.65 -2.01
C ALA A 141 -14.41 5.06 -3.01
N LEU A 142 -14.68 3.74 -2.96
CA LEU A 142 -15.60 3.10 -3.91
C LEU A 142 -17.01 3.61 -3.67
N ASP A 143 -17.60 4.15 -4.73
CA ASP A 143 -18.99 4.63 -4.76
C ASP A 143 -19.87 3.64 -5.54
N TRP A 144 -21.14 3.52 -5.15
CA TRP A 144 -22.10 2.64 -5.82
C TRP A 144 -22.33 2.99 -7.29
N SER A 145 -22.16 4.24 -7.68
CA SER A 145 -22.21 4.66 -9.10
C SER A 145 -21.13 3.99 -9.97
N ASN A 146 -20.06 3.51 -9.35
CA ASN A 146 -19.00 2.76 -10.01
C ASN A 146 -19.19 1.23 -9.96
N VAL A 147 -20.33 0.75 -9.45
CA VAL A 147 -20.68 -0.67 -9.33
C VAL A 147 -21.83 -1.01 -10.27
N ASN A 148 -21.52 -1.63 -11.39
CA ASN A 148 -22.54 -2.14 -12.30
C ASN A 148 -22.86 -3.59 -11.93
N GLN A 149 -23.99 -3.76 -11.22
CA GLN A 149 -24.44 -5.05 -10.72
C GLN A 149 -24.87 -6.00 -11.86
N GLU A 150 -25.56 -5.45 -12.88
CA GLU A 150 -26.03 -6.20 -14.05
C GLU A 150 -24.87 -6.74 -14.89
N ALA A 151 -23.93 -5.87 -15.25
CA ALA A 151 -22.72 -6.26 -15.98
C ALA A 151 -21.70 -7.00 -15.12
N ARG A 152 -21.91 -7.10 -13.80
CA ARG A 152 -20.96 -7.66 -12.83
C ARG A 152 -19.57 -7.05 -12.96
N ARG A 153 -19.50 -5.71 -12.95
CA ARG A 153 -18.24 -4.96 -13.06
C ARG A 153 -18.23 -3.85 -12.04
N MET A 154 -17.05 -3.57 -11.49
CA MET A 154 -16.79 -2.35 -10.76
C MET A 154 -15.62 -1.61 -11.39
N PHE A 155 -15.68 -0.29 -11.37
CA PHE A 155 -14.66 0.61 -11.89
C PHE A 155 -13.92 1.22 -10.71
N ILE A 156 -12.62 0.99 -10.66
CA ILE A 156 -11.76 1.37 -9.55
C ILE A 156 -10.81 2.44 -10.03
N ARG A 157 -10.87 3.62 -9.41
CA ARG A 157 -9.92 4.70 -9.67
C ARG A 157 -8.68 4.52 -8.81
N GLY A 158 -7.54 4.31 -9.43
CA GLY A 158 -6.24 4.14 -8.80
C GLY A 158 -5.43 5.43 -8.69
N LYS A 159 -4.19 5.28 -8.22
CA LYS A 159 -3.22 6.39 -8.10
C LYS A 159 -2.98 7.06 -9.47
N GLY A 160 -3.02 8.40 -9.48
CA GLY A 160 -2.81 9.18 -10.71
C GLY A 160 -4.02 9.19 -11.65
N GLY A 161 -5.24 8.92 -11.16
CA GLY A 161 -6.46 8.96 -11.95
C GLY A 161 -6.66 7.77 -12.91
N LYS A 162 -5.78 6.78 -12.89
CA LYS A 162 -5.91 5.59 -13.73
C LYS A 162 -7.11 4.77 -13.28
N GLU A 163 -8.01 4.46 -14.22
CA GLU A 163 -9.15 3.61 -13.98
C GLU A 163 -8.88 2.18 -14.43
N ARG A 164 -9.45 1.23 -13.70
CA ARG A 164 -9.48 -0.18 -14.09
C ARG A 164 -10.83 -0.80 -13.80
N ALA A 165 -11.26 -1.71 -14.65
CA ALA A 165 -12.43 -2.54 -14.40
C ALA A 165 -12.02 -3.80 -13.63
N PHE A 166 -12.85 -4.22 -12.68
CA PHE A 166 -12.71 -5.47 -11.95
C PHE A 166 -14.02 -6.25 -11.96
N GLY A 167 -13.94 -7.57 -12.08
CA GLY A 167 -15.12 -8.43 -12.08
C GLY A 167 -15.76 -8.58 -10.69
N LEU A 168 -17.07 -8.52 -10.62
CA LEU A 168 -17.81 -8.82 -9.40
C LEU A 168 -18.19 -10.31 -9.41
N SER A 169 -17.52 -11.09 -8.55
CA SER A 169 -17.96 -12.46 -8.31
C SER A 169 -19.31 -12.46 -7.56
N PRO A 170 -20.13 -13.53 -7.71
CA PRO A 170 -21.38 -13.64 -6.94
C PRO A 170 -21.17 -13.51 -5.43
N VAL A 171 -20.08 -14.10 -4.91
CA VAL A 171 -19.72 -14.01 -3.49
C VAL A 171 -19.40 -12.57 -3.07
N LEU A 172 -18.63 -11.83 -3.87
CA LEU A 172 -18.34 -10.43 -3.57
C LEU A 172 -19.62 -9.59 -3.58
N LEU A 173 -20.45 -9.76 -4.60
CA LEU A 173 -21.70 -9.02 -4.74
C LEU A 173 -22.62 -9.26 -3.54
N ASP A 174 -22.82 -10.51 -3.13
CA ASP A 174 -23.60 -10.88 -1.94
C ASP A 174 -23.10 -10.16 -0.67
N LYS A 175 -21.79 -10.09 -0.50
CA LYS A 175 -21.18 -9.49 0.71
C LYS A 175 -21.26 -7.97 0.77
N ILE A 176 -21.36 -7.29 -0.38
CA ILE A 176 -21.42 -5.81 -0.41
C ILE A 176 -22.86 -5.28 -0.47
N LEU A 177 -23.83 -6.07 -0.93
CA LEU A 177 -25.24 -5.69 -0.98
C LEU A 177 -25.86 -5.51 0.44
N PRO A 178 -26.97 -4.78 0.56
CA PRO A 178 -27.65 -4.01 -0.51
C PRO A 178 -26.94 -2.72 -0.88
N ASP A 179 -27.25 -2.20 -2.07
CA ASP A 179 -26.86 -0.83 -2.48
C ASP A 179 -27.59 0.18 -1.57
N THR A 180 -26.79 1.05 -0.97
CA THR A 180 -27.27 2.08 -0.05
C THR A 180 -27.08 3.49 -0.60
N GLY A 181 -26.63 3.60 -1.87
CA GLY A 181 -26.22 4.86 -2.47
C GLY A 181 -24.92 5.41 -1.88
N GLY A 182 -24.27 6.32 -2.60
CA GLY A 182 -23.01 6.93 -2.17
C GLY A 182 -21.87 5.91 -2.01
N ASN A 183 -21.03 6.08 -1.00
CA ASN A 183 -19.91 5.17 -0.79
C ASN A 183 -20.35 3.77 -0.36
N VAL A 184 -19.73 2.74 -0.95
CA VAL A 184 -19.98 1.32 -0.61
C VAL A 184 -19.61 1.03 0.85
N VAL A 185 -18.52 1.64 1.34
CA VAL A 185 -18.11 1.55 2.75
C VAL A 185 -18.24 2.91 3.41
N THR A 186 -19.03 2.96 4.48
CA THR A 186 -19.32 4.19 5.22
C THR A 186 -18.99 4.03 6.71
N ALA A 187 -19.07 5.14 7.45
CA ALA A 187 -19.04 5.13 8.90
C ALA A 187 -20.27 5.92 9.40
N GLY A 188 -21.29 5.20 9.88
CA GLY A 188 -22.56 5.82 10.26
C GLY A 188 -23.26 6.53 9.10
N GLY A 189 -23.18 6.00 7.87
CA GLY A 189 -23.74 6.58 6.66
C GLY A 189 -22.87 7.65 5.97
N ALA A 190 -21.79 8.12 6.61
CA ALA A 190 -20.88 9.10 6.02
C ALA A 190 -19.63 8.46 5.39
N PRO A 191 -18.98 9.13 4.42
CA PRO A 191 -17.71 8.66 3.85
C PRO A 191 -16.66 8.42 4.93
N ILE A 192 -15.85 7.38 4.75
CA ILE A 192 -14.78 7.00 5.70
C ILE A 192 -13.40 7.25 5.08
N SER A 193 -12.46 7.81 5.84
CA SER A 193 -11.09 7.93 5.37
C SER A 193 -10.39 6.56 5.33
N ALA A 194 -9.45 6.38 4.38
CA ALA A 194 -8.66 5.16 4.25
C ALA A 194 -7.93 4.79 5.56
N ALA A 195 -7.36 5.77 6.26
CA ALA A 195 -6.67 5.55 7.53
C ALA A 195 -7.62 5.05 8.63
N THR A 196 -8.83 5.61 8.70
CA THR A 196 -9.85 5.18 9.67
C THR A 196 -10.36 3.78 9.34
N LEU A 197 -10.63 3.50 8.06
CA LEU A 197 -11.05 2.18 7.60
C LEU A 197 -9.98 1.13 7.92
N GLN A 198 -8.73 1.38 7.57
CA GLN A 198 -7.62 0.47 7.87
C GLN A 198 -7.53 0.17 9.36
N ARG A 199 -7.58 1.20 10.20
CA ARG A 199 -7.53 1.04 11.67
C ARG A 199 -8.70 0.22 12.20
N ARG A 200 -9.93 0.44 11.69
CA ARG A 200 -11.12 -0.32 12.11
C ARG A 200 -11.04 -1.78 11.69
N VAL A 201 -10.65 -2.07 10.45
CA VAL A 201 -10.52 -3.45 9.97
C VAL A 201 -9.35 -4.17 10.65
N ASN A 202 -8.19 -3.53 10.82
CA ASN A 202 -7.07 -4.16 11.52
C ASN A 202 -7.44 -4.49 12.98
N ARG A 203 -8.13 -3.58 13.68
CA ARG A 203 -8.64 -3.87 15.03
C ARG A 203 -9.63 -5.05 15.06
N LEU A 204 -10.45 -5.21 14.02
CA LEU A 204 -11.32 -6.38 13.91
C LEU A 204 -10.50 -7.66 13.72
N ILE A 205 -9.51 -7.65 12.84
CA ILE A 205 -8.58 -8.75 12.57
C ILE A 205 -7.86 -9.15 13.87
N ASP A 206 -7.31 -8.18 14.61
CA ASP A 206 -6.64 -8.40 15.89
C ASP A 206 -7.58 -9.04 16.92
N ARG A 207 -8.82 -8.58 17.02
CA ARG A 207 -9.84 -9.17 17.93
C ARG A 207 -10.21 -10.61 17.58
N CYS A 208 -10.07 -10.99 16.31
CA CYS A 208 -10.25 -12.38 15.89
C CYS A 208 -9.02 -13.26 16.14
N GLY A 209 -7.94 -12.73 16.73
CA GLY A 209 -6.70 -13.46 16.94
C GLY A 209 -6.01 -13.84 15.63
N ILE A 210 -6.07 -12.97 14.63
CA ILE A 210 -5.52 -13.19 13.28
C ILE A 210 -4.30 -12.27 13.11
N GLU A 211 -3.13 -12.83 12.80
CA GLU A 211 -1.88 -12.09 12.64
C GLU A 211 -1.72 -11.52 11.22
N HIS A 212 -2.70 -10.75 10.77
CA HIS A 212 -2.76 -10.16 9.43
C HIS A 212 -3.24 -8.71 9.48
N THR A 213 -3.26 -8.08 8.32
CA THR A 213 -3.73 -6.70 8.13
C THR A 213 -4.73 -6.64 6.97
N PHE A 214 -5.40 -5.49 6.77
CA PHE A 214 -6.23 -5.28 5.59
C PHE A 214 -5.49 -5.59 4.28
N HIS A 215 -4.19 -5.27 4.21
CA HIS A 215 -3.42 -5.52 2.99
C HIS A 215 -3.26 -7.01 2.69
N ASP A 216 -3.28 -7.87 3.70
CA ASP A 216 -3.15 -9.32 3.52
C ASP A 216 -4.44 -9.95 2.96
N LEU A 217 -5.61 -9.32 3.14
CA LEU A 217 -6.83 -9.67 2.39
C LEU A 217 -6.62 -9.55 0.87
N ARG A 218 -6.03 -8.43 0.44
CA ARG A 218 -5.68 -8.23 -0.97
C ARG A 218 -4.61 -9.20 -1.46
N LYS A 219 -3.60 -9.51 -0.63
CA LYS A 219 -2.60 -10.54 -0.98
C LYS A 219 -3.26 -11.89 -1.20
N ARG A 220 -4.20 -12.29 -0.32
CA ARG A 220 -4.99 -13.51 -0.50
C ARG A 220 -5.73 -13.52 -1.84
N ALA A 221 -6.44 -12.45 -2.17
CA ALA A 221 -7.14 -12.33 -3.45
C ALA A 221 -6.18 -12.51 -4.64
N ALA A 222 -5.02 -11.90 -4.58
CA ALA A 222 -3.99 -11.99 -5.62
C ALA A 222 -3.44 -13.41 -5.77
N THR A 223 -3.02 -14.04 -4.66
CA THR A 223 -2.49 -15.41 -4.64
C THR A 223 -3.49 -16.39 -5.23
N LEU A 224 -4.76 -16.34 -4.78
CA LEU A 224 -5.80 -17.23 -5.30
C LEU A 224 -6.15 -16.95 -6.76
N SER A 225 -6.11 -15.68 -7.20
CA SER A 225 -6.35 -15.34 -8.60
C SER A 225 -5.26 -15.92 -9.50
N ILE A 226 -3.99 -15.79 -9.11
CA ILE A 226 -2.86 -16.34 -9.87
C ILE A 226 -2.92 -17.89 -9.87
N ALA A 227 -3.14 -18.50 -8.70
CA ALA A 227 -3.23 -19.97 -8.60
C ALA A 227 -4.33 -20.56 -9.50
N ARG A 228 -5.48 -19.87 -9.60
CA ARG A 228 -6.62 -20.35 -10.40
C ARG A 228 -6.54 -20.05 -11.88
N THR A 229 -5.91 -18.96 -12.27
CA THR A 229 -5.86 -18.52 -13.67
C THR A 229 -4.55 -18.85 -14.38
N GLY A 230 -3.45 -19.02 -13.63
CA GLY A 230 -2.11 -19.11 -14.18
C GLY A 230 -1.61 -17.83 -14.86
N ASP A 231 -2.47 -16.79 -14.98
CA ASP A 231 -2.17 -15.58 -15.74
C ASP A 231 -1.75 -14.43 -14.83
N VAL A 232 -0.44 -14.39 -14.54
CA VAL A 232 0.20 -13.34 -13.71
C VAL A 232 -0.01 -11.96 -14.32
N TYR A 233 -0.01 -11.84 -15.65
CA TYR A 233 -0.16 -10.54 -16.33
C TYR A 233 -1.58 -9.98 -16.20
N ALA A 234 -2.59 -10.81 -16.45
CA ALA A 234 -3.99 -10.40 -16.29
C ALA A 234 -4.28 -10.00 -14.84
N VAL A 235 -3.75 -10.76 -13.86
CA VAL A 235 -3.90 -10.43 -12.44
C VAL A 235 -3.19 -9.12 -12.11
N ALA A 236 -1.96 -8.90 -12.58
CA ALA A 236 -1.25 -7.63 -12.37
C ALA A 236 -2.05 -6.43 -12.87
N LYS A 237 -2.62 -6.54 -14.07
CA LYS A 237 -3.48 -5.52 -14.68
C LYS A 237 -4.77 -5.30 -13.89
N ALA A 238 -5.48 -6.37 -13.52
CA ALA A 238 -6.72 -6.31 -12.75
C ALA A 238 -6.51 -5.71 -11.35
N PHE A 239 -5.38 -6.00 -10.72
CA PHE A 239 -5.03 -5.45 -9.41
C PHE A 239 -4.36 -4.07 -9.49
N GLY A 240 -4.06 -3.56 -10.68
CA GLY A 240 -3.43 -2.25 -10.87
C GLY A 240 -2.03 -2.17 -10.27
N TRP A 241 -1.20 -3.20 -10.51
CA TRP A 241 0.22 -3.17 -10.20
C TRP A 241 1.00 -2.54 -11.33
N SER A 242 2.02 -1.75 -10.98
CA SER A 242 2.89 -1.09 -11.97
C SER A 242 4.02 -1.99 -12.46
N SER A 243 4.28 -3.11 -11.76
CA SER A 243 5.34 -4.06 -12.07
C SER A 243 4.82 -5.48 -12.00
N ILE A 244 5.19 -6.28 -12.98
CA ILE A 244 4.95 -7.73 -13.04
C ILE A 244 5.73 -8.48 -11.95
N GLU A 245 6.90 -7.98 -11.54
CA GLU A 245 7.69 -8.54 -10.44
C GLU A 245 6.90 -8.60 -9.15
N THR A 246 6.06 -7.58 -8.89
CA THR A 246 5.13 -7.62 -7.75
C THR A 246 4.16 -8.79 -7.85
N ALA A 247 3.63 -9.08 -9.04
CA ALA A 247 2.72 -10.19 -9.25
C ALA A 247 3.44 -11.56 -9.15
N SER A 248 4.65 -11.65 -9.70
CA SER A 248 5.47 -12.87 -9.66
C SER A 248 5.77 -13.34 -8.24
N THR A 249 5.89 -12.41 -7.28
CA THR A 249 6.05 -12.76 -5.86
C THR A 249 4.90 -13.63 -5.32
N TYR A 250 3.71 -13.47 -5.88
CA TYR A 250 2.52 -14.27 -5.50
C TYR A 250 2.38 -15.56 -6.30
N ALA A 251 2.97 -15.65 -7.48
CA ALA A 251 2.97 -16.86 -8.31
C ALA A 251 3.82 -17.99 -7.70
N ALA A 252 4.86 -17.63 -6.94
CA ALA A 252 5.80 -18.58 -6.34
C ALA A 252 5.25 -19.34 -5.12
N VAL A 253 3.99 -19.15 -4.73
CA VAL A 253 3.46 -19.57 -3.41
C VAL A 253 2.25 -20.52 -3.51
N SER A 254 1.82 -20.97 -4.68
CA SER A 254 0.78 -21.99 -4.71
C SER A 254 1.37 -23.36 -4.45
N ASP A 255 0.97 -24.02 -3.35
CA ASP A 255 1.34 -25.41 -3.06
C ASP A 255 0.99 -26.33 -4.24
N GLU A 256 -0.13 -26.06 -4.92
CA GLU A 256 -0.54 -26.75 -6.16
C GLU A 256 0.50 -26.64 -7.28
N SER A 257 1.17 -25.50 -7.41
CA SER A 257 2.23 -25.32 -8.40
C SER A 257 3.51 -26.08 -8.01
N LEU A 258 3.84 -26.12 -6.72
CA LEU A 258 4.98 -26.91 -6.22
C LEU A 258 4.71 -28.41 -6.39
N ASP A 259 3.52 -28.86 -6.07
CA ASP A 259 3.11 -30.26 -6.25
C ASP A 259 3.06 -30.63 -7.75
N ALA A 260 2.57 -29.74 -8.60
CA ALA A 260 2.58 -29.95 -10.05
C ALA A 260 3.99 -30.05 -10.61
N ILE A 261 4.92 -29.21 -10.14
CA ILE A 261 6.35 -29.27 -10.52
C ILE A 261 6.98 -30.57 -10.01
N ALA A 262 6.72 -30.94 -8.75
CA ALA A 262 7.24 -32.18 -8.18
C ALA A 262 6.75 -33.41 -8.96
N ASN A 263 5.49 -33.43 -9.37
CA ASN A 263 4.89 -34.51 -10.13
C ASN A 263 5.27 -34.53 -11.62
N ALA A 264 5.69 -33.39 -12.18
CA ALA A 264 6.15 -33.31 -13.58
C ALA A 264 7.55 -33.87 -13.82
N VAL A 265 8.30 -34.19 -12.75
CA VAL A 265 9.67 -34.73 -12.82
C VAL A 265 9.70 -36.27 -12.74
N ILE A 266 8.53 -36.90 -12.56
CA ILE A 266 8.36 -38.34 -12.55
C ILE A 266 7.89 -38.80 -13.94
#